data_3bdb66d97d75f37ebbdbb853939ba1f2
#
_entry.id   3bdb66d97d75f37ebbdbb853939ba1f2
#
_cell.length_a   1.000
_cell.length_b   1.000
_cell.length_c   1.000
_cell.angle_alpha   90.00
_cell.angle_beta   90.00
_cell.angle_gamma   90.00
#
_symmetry.space_group_name_H-M   'P 1'
#
loop_
_entity.id
_entity.type
_entity.pdbx_description
1 polymer ?
#
loop_
_entity_poly.entity_id
_entity_poly.type
_entity_poly.pdbx_seq_one_letter_code
_entity_poly.pdbx_strand_id
1 'polypeptide(L)'
;MASILFLGTAGSSAVVNKQLRSSGGIIVQVEDLQFHLDPGPGALGQAKEYGVNLQHNTAICVSHNHINHCNDLNAVIDAMTHSGIEHRGIILGSKSVLQDSETSHPYLTKHHQNLVEKIIPLEKNHKVGIELIEINALSAEHTDETAIGFKFFCPKFTLSYTGDTKLTPQLIEELTGTDVLILNVPYPGDKAKGSNLDTESAIKIISQVRPKLAVLTHFGLEMLRADPLQEAREIQRIT
;
A
#
# COMPACT_ATOMS: atom_id res chain seq x y z
N MET A 1 11.24 -17.77 3.72
CA MET A 1 11.16 -17.31 2.29
C MET A 1 10.40 -16.00 2.25
N ALA A 2 10.65 -15.10 1.26
CA ALA A 2 9.88 -13.87 1.13
C ALA A 2 9.22 -13.80 -0.25
N SER A 3 7.99 -13.30 -0.33
CA SER A 3 7.29 -13.05 -1.59
C SER A 3 6.44 -11.78 -1.52
N ILE A 4 6.22 -11.16 -2.69
CA ILE A 4 5.33 -10.01 -2.85
C ILE A 4 4.38 -10.36 -3.98
N LEU A 5 3.07 -10.33 -3.70
CA LEU A 5 2.03 -10.65 -4.66
C LEU A 5 1.07 -9.46 -4.79
N PHE A 6 0.92 -8.96 -6.01
CA PHE A 6 -0.02 -7.89 -6.32
C PHE A 6 -1.39 -8.48 -6.64
N LEU A 7 -2.38 -8.24 -5.80
CA LEU A 7 -3.78 -8.62 -6.05
C LEU A 7 -4.46 -7.66 -7.02
N GLY A 8 -3.80 -6.55 -7.33
CA GLY A 8 -4.23 -5.59 -8.32
C GLY A 8 -3.23 -4.48 -8.51
N THR A 9 -3.35 -3.75 -9.62
CA THR A 9 -2.48 -2.63 -9.98
C THR A 9 -3.27 -1.39 -10.40
N ALA A 10 -4.60 -1.38 -10.18
CA ALA A 10 -5.45 -0.25 -10.49
C ALA A 10 -5.20 0.91 -9.51
N GLY A 11 -5.03 2.10 -10.04
CA GLY A 11 -4.73 3.30 -9.26
C GLY A 11 -5.91 4.27 -9.17
N SER A 12 -6.30 4.89 -10.24
CA SER A 12 -7.35 5.93 -10.19
C SER A 12 -8.76 5.36 -10.12
N SER A 13 -9.70 6.14 -9.57
CA SER A 13 -11.13 5.81 -9.55
C SER A 13 -11.67 5.44 -10.93
N ALA A 14 -11.19 6.08 -12.00
CA ALA A 14 -11.61 5.77 -13.37
C ALA A 14 -11.20 4.35 -13.83
N VAL A 15 -10.08 3.84 -13.36
CA VAL A 15 -9.60 2.47 -13.64
C VAL A 15 -10.34 1.46 -12.77
N VAL A 16 -10.48 1.75 -11.48
CA VAL A 16 -11.15 0.90 -10.50
C VAL A 16 -12.64 0.77 -10.81
N ASN A 17 -13.35 1.88 -11.02
CA ASN A 17 -14.81 1.86 -11.26
C ASN A 17 -15.18 1.15 -12.56
N LYS A 18 -14.30 1.17 -13.56
CA LYS A 18 -14.48 0.45 -14.83
C LYS A 18 -13.91 -0.97 -14.81
N GLN A 19 -13.32 -1.40 -13.70
CA GLN A 19 -12.65 -2.69 -13.56
C GLN A 19 -11.66 -2.99 -14.70
N LEU A 20 -10.93 -1.96 -15.15
CA LEU A 20 -9.90 -2.14 -16.19
C LEU A 20 -8.69 -2.91 -15.66
N ARG A 21 -8.44 -2.82 -14.36
CA ARG A 21 -7.50 -3.62 -13.58
C ARG A 21 -8.06 -3.82 -12.18
N SER A 22 -7.73 -4.92 -11.53
CA SER A 22 -8.06 -5.18 -10.13
C SER A 22 -7.28 -4.26 -9.17
N SER A 23 -7.82 -4.07 -7.96
CA SER A 23 -7.30 -3.16 -6.92
C SER A 23 -7.28 -3.80 -5.53
N GLY A 24 -7.12 -5.12 -5.45
CA GLY A 24 -7.16 -5.88 -4.19
C GLY A 24 -5.99 -5.64 -3.22
N GLY A 25 -5.06 -4.76 -3.54
CA GLY A 25 -3.88 -4.48 -2.70
C GLY A 25 -2.69 -5.38 -2.98
N ILE A 26 -1.79 -5.47 -1.98
CA ILE A 26 -0.52 -6.20 -2.09
C ILE A 26 -0.38 -7.13 -0.89
N ILE A 27 -0.06 -8.39 -1.14
CA ILE A 27 0.32 -9.35 -0.11
C ILE A 27 1.84 -9.40 -0.02
N VAL A 28 2.36 -9.16 1.18
CA VAL A 28 3.78 -9.31 1.50
C VAL A 28 3.92 -10.48 2.48
N GLN A 29 4.67 -11.50 2.09
CA GLN A 29 4.97 -12.64 2.95
C GLN A 29 6.46 -12.63 3.31
N VAL A 30 6.76 -12.73 4.59
CA VAL A 30 8.12 -12.80 5.12
C VAL A 30 8.16 -13.90 6.18
N GLU A 31 8.88 -14.97 5.91
CA GLU A 31 8.86 -16.20 6.70
C GLU A 31 7.41 -16.71 6.89
N ASP A 32 6.90 -16.78 8.10
CA ASP A 32 5.53 -17.21 8.43
C ASP A 32 4.54 -16.04 8.61
N LEU A 33 5.00 -14.79 8.37
CA LEU A 33 4.18 -13.59 8.52
C LEU A 33 3.59 -13.17 7.18
N GLN A 34 2.31 -12.78 7.17
CA GLN A 34 1.61 -12.25 6.01
C GLN A 34 1.04 -10.88 6.31
N PHE A 35 1.37 -9.90 5.49
CA PHE A 35 0.87 -8.53 5.54
C PHE A 35 0.03 -8.24 4.30
N HIS A 36 -1.15 -7.67 4.49
CA HIS A 36 -1.98 -7.20 3.38
C HIS A 36 -1.97 -5.68 3.35
N LEU A 37 -1.37 -5.09 2.32
CA LEU A 37 -1.30 -3.65 2.14
C LEU A 37 -2.45 -3.18 1.26
N ASP A 38 -3.16 -2.16 1.71
CA ASP A 38 -4.23 -1.45 0.99
C ASP A 38 -5.27 -2.39 0.35
N PRO A 39 -6.10 -3.11 1.12
CA PRO A 39 -7.14 -3.99 0.59
C PRO A 39 -8.27 -3.19 -0.07
N GLY A 40 -8.07 -2.79 -1.30
CA GLY A 40 -9.05 -2.10 -2.14
C GLY A 40 -10.12 -3.05 -2.70
N PRO A 41 -11.01 -2.53 -3.57
CA PRO A 41 -12.13 -3.28 -4.13
C PRO A 41 -11.71 -4.58 -4.82
N GLY A 42 -12.34 -5.70 -4.44
CA GLY A 42 -12.11 -7.03 -5.01
C GLY A 42 -11.03 -7.84 -4.30
N ALA A 43 -10.51 -7.41 -3.15
CA ALA A 43 -9.45 -8.09 -2.41
C ALA A 43 -9.77 -9.56 -2.12
N LEU A 44 -11.00 -9.88 -1.68
CA LEU A 44 -11.41 -11.29 -1.41
C LEU A 44 -11.37 -12.15 -2.68
N GLY A 45 -11.92 -11.63 -3.78
CA GLY A 45 -11.98 -12.34 -5.05
C GLY A 45 -10.59 -12.63 -5.61
N GLN A 46 -9.73 -11.63 -5.61
CA GLN A 46 -8.35 -11.73 -6.09
C GLN A 46 -7.50 -12.64 -5.19
N ALA A 47 -7.65 -12.55 -3.86
CA ALA A 47 -6.97 -13.45 -2.94
C ALA A 47 -7.33 -14.91 -3.23
N LYS A 48 -8.61 -15.21 -3.46
CA LYS A 48 -9.07 -16.56 -3.84
C LYS A 48 -8.48 -17.01 -5.18
N GLU A 49 -8.49 -16.14 -6.18
CA GLU A 49 -7.99 -16.45 -7.53
C GLU A 49 -6.50 -16.80 -7.51
N TYR A 50 -5.71 -16.06 -6.72
CA TYR A 50 -4.26 -16.29 -6.57
C TYR A 50 -3.90 -17.29 -5.47
N GLY A 51 -4.89 -17.95 -4.82
CA GLY A 51 -4.63 -18.97 -3.80
C GLY A 51 -4.10 -18.42 -2.48
N VAL A 52 -4.34 -17.14 -2.19
CA VAL A 52 -3.96 -16.50 -0.92
C VAL A 52 -5.00 -16.80 0.14
N ASN A 53 -4.57 -17.39 1.27
CA ASN A 53 -5.42 -17.55 2.44
C ASN A 53 -5.33 -16.30 3.33
N LEU A 54 -6.41 -15.50 3.38
CA LEU A 54 -6.47 -14.27 4.17
C LEU A 54 -6.54 -14.52 5.69
N GLN A 55 -6.91 -15.73 6.12
CA GLN A 55 -6.81 -16.11 7.55
C GLN A 55 -5.35 -16.09 8.06
N HIS A 56 -4.37 -16.24 7.16
CA HIS A 56 -2.96 -16.15 7.52
C HIS A 56 -2.45 -14.73 7.72
N ASN A 57 -3.26 -13.69 7.46
CA ASN A 57 -2.84 -12.32 7.71
C ASN A 57 -2.42 -12.13 9.16
N THR A 58 -1.18 -11.71 9.35
CA THR A 58 -0.63 -11.25 10.62
C THR A 58 -1.07 -9.82 10.88
N ALA A 59 -1.03 -8.98 9.82
CA ALA A 59 -1.50 -7.62 9.88
C ALA A 59 -2.07 -7.14 8.55
N ILE A 60 -2.99 -6.17 8.63
CA ILE A 60 -3.49 -5.40 7.50
C ILE A 60 -2.99 -3.97 7.66
N CYS A 61 -2.37 -3.41 6.61
CA CYS A 61 -1.78 -2.08 6.60
C CYS A 61 -2.53 -1.20 5.59
N VAL A 62 -3.08 -0.07 6.02
CA VAL A 62 -3.84 0.82 5.14
C VAL A 62 -3.22 2.21 5.12
N SER A 63 -2.80 2.64 3.94
CA SER A 63 -2.05 3.88 3.76
C SER A 63 -2.91 5.14 3.94
N HIS A 64 -4.15 5.13 3.44
CA HIS A 64 -5.08 6.26 3.53
C HIS A 64 -6.54 5.85 3.20
N ASN A 65 -7.48 6.78 3.34
CA ASN A 65 -8.92 6.47 3.32
C ASN A 65 -9.58 6.49 1.92
N HIS A 66 -8.83 6.57 0.84
CA HIS A 66 -9.44 6.46 -0.49
C HIS A 66 -9.96 5.05 -0.76
N ILE A 67 -11.12 4.97 -1.41
CA ILE A 67 -11.86 3.74 -1.60
C ILE A 67 -11.06 2.64 -2.32
N ASN A 68 -10.19 3.02 -3.25
CA ASN A 68 -9.31 2.09 -3.97
C ASN A 68 -8.20 1.47 -3.10
N HIS A 69 -8.02 1.96 -1.86
CA HIS A 69 -7.05 1.45 -0.89
C HIS A 69 -7.69 0.76 0.33
N CYS A 70 -8.95 1.08 0.66
CA CYS A 70 -9.54 0.62 1.91
C CYS A 70 -10.92 -0.04 1.78
N ASN A 71 -11.50 -0.12 0.58
CA ASN A 71 -12.89 -0.59 0.42
C ASN A 71 -13.15 -1.96 1.03
N ASP A 72 -12.25 -2.90 0.88
CA ASP A 72 -12.43 -4.27 1.36
C ASP A 72 -11.80 -4.51 2.75
N LEU A 73 -11.32 -3.44 3.45
CA LEU A 73 -10.71 -3.57 4.77
C LEU A 73 -11.57 -4.41 5.73
N ASN A 74 -12.84 -4.05 5.87
CA ASN A 74 -13.74 -4.75 6.80
C ASN A 74 -13.99 -6.20 6.35
N ALA A 75 -14.14 -6.45 5.06
CA ALA A 75 -14.32 -7.79 4.50
C ALA A 75 -13.07 -8.67 4.67
N VAL A 76 -11.87 -8.09 4.53
CA VAL A 76 -10.60 -8.80 4.77
C VAL A 76 -10.41 -9.10 6.25
N ILE A 77 -10.83 -8.20 7.16
CA ILE A 77 -10.85 -8.48 8.60
C ILE A 77 -11.81 -9.64 8.91
N ASP A 78 -13.00 -9.65 8.35
CA ASP A 78 -13.96 -10.73 8.52
C ASP A 78 -13.38 -12.07 8.05
N ALA A 79 -12.73 -12.09 6.90
CA ALA A 79 -12.01 -13.27 6.41
C ALA A 79 -10.83 -13.68 7.30
N MET A 80 -10.02 -12.73 7.78
CA MET A 80 -8.87 -12.97 8.66
C MET A 80 -9.29 -13.57 10.00
N THR A 81 -10.41 -13.10 10.55
CA THR A 81 -10.91 -13.50 11.87
C THR A 81 -11.91 -14.65 11.82
N HIS A 82 -12.14 -15.22 10.64
CA HIS A 82 -13.16 -16.26 10.42
C HIS A 82 -14.53 -15.83 10.93
N SER A 83 -14.98 -14.65 10.46
CA SER A 83 -16.24 -14.01 10.88
C SER A 83 -16.33 -13.80 12.40
N GLY A 84 -15.21 -13.45 13.02
CA GLY A 84 -15.10 -13.17 14.45
C GLY A 84 -15.03 -14.40 15.36
N ILE A 85 -14.91 -15.61 14.80
CA ILE A 85 -14.66 -16.83 15.59
C ILE A 85 -13.27 -16.78 16.23
N GLU A 86 -12.29 -16.22 15.50
CA GLU A 86 -10.92 -16.05 15.97
C GLU A 86 -10.63 -14.57 16.18
N HIS A 87 -10.43 -14.15 17.42
CA HIS A 87 -9.97 -12.79 17.75
C HIS A 87 -8.47 -12.72 17.46
N ARG A 88 -8.09 -12.17 16.31
CA ARG A 88 -6.72 -12.20 15.82
C ARG A 88 -6.37 -11.05 14.88
N GLY A 89 -5.07 -10.84 14.71
CA GLY A 89 -4.49 -9.93 13.72
C GLY A 89 -4.43 -8.48 14.17
N ILE A 90 -3.58 -7.72 13.49
CA ILE A 90 -3.28 -6.34 13.81
C ILE A 90 -3.69 -5.46 12.63
N ILE A 91 -4.34 -4.34 12.90
CA ILE A 91 -4.64 -3.33 11.88
C ILE A 91 -3.73 -2.13 12.10
N LEU A 92 -2.94 -1.81 11.08
CA LEU A 92 -2.10 -0.61 11.02
C LEU A 92 -2.67 0.33 9.96
N GLY A 93 -2.66 1.61 10.19
CA GLY A 93 -3.07 2.52 9.13
C GLY A 93 -3.10 3.98 9.54
N SER A 94 -3.40 4.83 8.56
CA SER A 94 -3.57 6.25 8.77
C SER A 94 -4.73 6.55 9.73
N LYS A 95 -4.68 7.71 10.35
CA LYS A 95 -5.74 8.14 11.29
C LYS A 95 -7.10 8.19 10.63
N SER A 96 -7.21 8.71 9.43
CA SER A 96 -8.48 8.84 8.70
C SER A 96 -9.18 7.51 8.44
N VAL A 97 -8.41 6.40 8.35
CA VAL A 97 -8.97 5.05 8.18
C VAL A 97 -9.45 4.46 9.49
N LEU A 98 -8.74 4.72 10.59
CA LEU A 98 -8.88 3.97 11.85
C LEU A 98 -9.55 4.74 12.99
N GLN A 99 -9.59 6.08 12.94
CA GLN A 99 -10.08 6.92 14.02
C GLN A 99 -11.17 7.89 13.57
N ASP A 100 -12.11 8.18 14.45
CA ASP A 100 -13.06 9.29 14.28
C ASP A 100 -12.32 10.63 14.30
N SER A 101 -12.77 11.57 13.47
CA SER A 101 -12.38 12.96 13.49
C SER A 101 -13.62 13.88 13.52
N GLU A 102 -13.43 15.17 13.70
CA GLU A 102 -14.54 16.13 13.65
C GLU A 102 -15.25 16.17 12.28
N THR A 103 -14.55 15.79 11.21
CA THR A 103 -15.01 15.92 9.82
C THR A 103 -15.32 14.61 9.14
N SER A 104 -14.91 13.46 9.71
CA SER A 104 -15.11 12.15 9.09
C SER A 104 -15.18 11.01 10.09
N HIS A 105 -15.97 9.99 9.76
CA HIS A 105 -15.95 8.72 10.46
C HIS A 105 -14.88 7.80 9.87
N PRO A 106 -14.29 6.89 10.70
CA PRO A 106 -13.28 5.96 10.21
C PRO A 106 -13.89 4.95 9.24
N TYR A 107 -13.09 4.49 8.28
CA TYR A 107 -13.52 3.44 7.37
C TYR A 107 -13.66 2.10 8.09
N LEU A 108 -12.83 1.85 9.09
CA LEU A 108 -12.91 0.68 9.96
C LEU A 108 -14.13 0.77 10.89
N THR A 109 -15.12 -0.09 10.68
CA THR A 109 -16.35 -0.07 11.48
C THR A 109 -16.13 -0.55 12.91
N LYS A 110 -16.94 -0.06 13.84
CA LYS A 110 -16.88 -0.49 15.28
C LYS A 110 -17.06 -2.00 15.45
N HIS A 111 -17.87 -2.65 14.59
CA HIS A 111 -17.99 -4.09 14.63
C HIS A 111 -16.65 -4.78 14.37
N HIS A 112 -15.99 -4.43 13.27
CA HIS A 112 -14.72 -5.05 12.88
C HIS A 112 -13.55 -4.67 13.81
N GLN A 113 -13.61 -3.52 14.47
CA GLN A 113 -12.65 -3.16 15.52
C GLN A 113 -12.62 -4.19 16.66
N ASN A 114 -13.78 -4.76 17.00
CA ASN A 114 -13.91 -5.75 18.09
C ASN A 114 -13.48 -7.17 17.68
N LEU A 115 -13.16 -7.41 16.42
CA LEU A 115 -12.75 -8.72 15.91
C LEU A 115 -11.23 -8.93 15.91
N VAL A 116 -10.46 -7.85 16.05
CA VAL A 116 -8.99 -7.87 15.92
C VAL A 116 -8.30 -7.64 17.27
N GLU A 117 -7.10 -8.20 17.42
CA GLU A 117 -6.31 -8.08 18.64
C GLU A 117 -5.84 -6.65 18.91
N LYS A 118 -5.47 -5.93 17.83
CA LYS A 118 -4.88 -4.60 17.99
C LYS A 118 -5.16 -3.70 16.81
N ILE A 119 -5.42 -2.43 17.09
CA ILE A 119 -5.55 -1.36 16.10
C ILE A 119 -4.52 -0.30 16.44
N ILE A 120 -3.66 0.03 15.49
CA ILE A 120 -2.55 0.96 15.68
C ILE A 120 -2.63 2.06 14.63
N PRO A 121 -3.23 3.21 14.96
CA PRO A 121 -3.16 4.38 14.10
C PRO A 121 -1.72 4.87 14.01
N LEU A 122 -1.27 5.11 12.79
CA LEU A 122 0.08 5.56 12.51
C LEU A 122 0.06 6.99 11.95
N GLU A 123 1.07 7.74 12.33
CA GLU A 123 1.45 9.01 11.73
C GLU A 123 2.87 8.88 11.17
N LYS A 124 3.26 9.80 10.29
CA LYS A 124 4.63 9.86 9.77
C LYS A 124 5.67 9.74 10.89
N ASN A 125 6.72 9.00 10.63
CA ASN A 125 7.81 8.68 11.55
C ASN A 125 7.44 7.75 12.73
N HIS A 126 6.18 7.31 12.87
CA HIS A 126 5.84 6.29 13.85
C HIS A 126 6.43 4.93 13.44
N LYS A 127 6.85 4.18 14.44
CA LYS A 127 7.45 2.85 14.31
C LYS A 127 6.67 1.83 15.11
N VAL A 128 6.50 0.66 14.55
CA VAL A 128 5.85 -0.46 15.24
C VAL A 128 6.60 -1.75 14.94
N GLY A 129 6.81 -2.57 15.97
CA GLY A 129 7.35 -3.92 15.84
C GLY A 129 6.22 -4.95 15.79
N ILE A 130 6.27 -5.84 14.82
CA ILE A 130 5.43 -7.03 14.72
C ILE A 130 6.35 -8.21 14.55
N GLU A 131 6.46 -9.04 15.60
CA GLU A 131 7.41 -10.15 15.66
C GLU A 131 8.83 -9.68 15.30
N LEU A 132 9.38 -10.20 14.20
CA LEU A 132 10.73 -9.88 13.74
C LEU A 132 10.78 -8.75 12.68
N ILE A 133 9.67 -8.10 12.42
CA ILE A 133 9.55 -7.02 11.43
C ILE A 133 9.34 -5.68 12.16
N GLU A 134 10.17 -4.68 11.90
CA GLU A 134 9.89 -3.29 12.25
C GLU A 134 9.23 -2.62 11.03
N ILE A 135 8.13 -1.90 11.26
CA ILE A 135 7.40 -1.14 10.23
C ILE A 135 7.44 0.33 10.61
N ASN A 136 7.99 1.17 9.72
CA ASN A 136 8.00 2.61 9.88
C ASN A 136 6.98 3.23 8.93
N ALA A 137 6.17 4.16 9.44
CA ALA A 137 5.28 4.98 8.64
C ALA A 137 6.09 6.06 7.91
N LEU A 138 6.07 6.04 6.58
CA LEU A 138 6.70 7.04 5.71
C LEU A 138 5.80 8.27 5.57
N SER A 139 6.40 9.43 5.36
CA SER A 139 5.68 10.65 5.04
C SER A 139 5.05 10.56 3.66
N ALA A 140 3.77 10.88 3.57
CA ALA A 140 3.08 11.06 2.30
C ALA A 140 2.43 12.45 2.27
N GLU A 141 2.46 13.09 1.10
CA GLU A 141 1.73 14.31 0.84
C GLU A 141 0.67 14.02 -0.21
N HIS A 142 -0.57 13.88 0.26
CA HIS A 142 -1.72 13.51 -0.56
C HIS A 142 -2.96 14.31 -0.18
N THR A 143 -4.10 14.07 -0.84
CA THR A 143 -5.38 14.74 -0.52
C THR A 143 -5.98 14.30 0.81
N ASP A 144 -5.64 13.11 1.30
CA ASP A 144 -5.80 12.72 2.70
C ASP A 144 -4.57 13.21 3.48
N GLU A 145 -4.74 14.19 4.36
CA GLU A 145 -3.65 14.80 5.14
C GLU A 145 -2.98 13.82 6.11
N THR A 146 -3.66 12.70 6.42
CA THR A 146 -3.13 11.66 7.31
C THR A 146 -2.48 10.50 6.55
N ALA A 147 -2.40 10.59 5.20
CA ALA A 147 -1.80 9.56 4.37
C ALA A 147 -0.37 9.22 4.77
N ILE A 148 -0.03 7.95 4.69
CA ILE A 148 1.30 7.41 5.00
C ILE A 148 1.71 6.36 3.96
N GLY A 149 3.02 6.17 3.82
CA GLY A 149 3.57 4.95 3.24
C GLY A 149 4.08 4.01 4.32
N PHE A 150 4.68 2.90 3.93
CA PHE A 150 5.22 1.91 4.86
C PHE A 150 6.64 1.48 4.46
N LYS A 151 7.54 1.39 5.44
CA LYS A 151 8.87 0.81 5.28
C LYS A 151 9.05 -0.34 6.25
N PHE A 152 9.24 -1.54 5.71
CA PHE A 152 9.41 -2.78 6.43
C PHE A 152 10.90 -3.11 6.53
N PHE A 153 11.40 -3.23 7.73
CA PHE A 153 12.72 -3.76 8.01
C PHE A 153 12.61 -5.26 8.29
N CYS A 154 12.87 -6.04 7.26
CA CYS A 154 12.84 -7.48 7.34
C CYS A 154 14.25 -8.03 7.66
N PRO A 155 14.40 -9.27 8.18
CA PRO A 155 15.71 -9.80 8.57
C PRO A 155 16.77 -9.82 7.45
N LYS A 156 16.37 -9.88 6.18
CA LYS A 156 17.27 -10.03 5.03
C LYS A 156 17.18 -8.91 4.00
N PHE A 157 16.19 -8.04 4.08
CA PHE A 157 15.95 -6.95 3.13
C PHE A 157 15.05 -5.89 3.73
N THR A 158 15.07 -4.71 3.11
CA THR A 158 14.15 -3.62 3.44
C THR A 158 13.19 -3.40 2.28
N LEU A 159 11.89 -3.38 2.57
CA LEU A 159 10.83 -3.11 1.61
C LEU A 159 10.20 -1.75 1.93
N SER A 160 10.01 -0.90 0.92
CA SER A 160 9.22 0.32 1.06
C SER A 160 8.07 0.35 0.07
N TYR A 161 6.91 0.79 0.53
CA TYR A 161 5.71 1.08 -0.25
C TYR A 161 5.31 2.54 -0.01
N THR A 162 5.27 3.35 -1.07
CA THR A 162 5.04 4.80 -0.92
C THR A 162 3.62 5.16 -0.53
N GLY A 163 2.63 4.29 -0.83
CA GLY A 163 1.24 4.75 -0.92
C GLY A 163 1.10 5.84 -1.99
N ASP A 164 0.02 6.60 -1.92
CA ASP A 164 -0.21 7.75 -2.79
C ASP A 164 0.43 8.99 -2.20
N THR A 165 1.30 9.64 -2.97
CA THR A 165 2.03 10.84 -2.55
C THR A 165 2.58 11.59 -3.75
N LYS A 166 2.92 12.86 -3.58
CA LYS A 166 3.80 13.58 -4.50
C LYS A 166 5.28 13.37 -4.12
N LEU A 167 6.17 13.70 -5.03
CA LEU A 167 7.60 13.72 -4.78
C LEU A 167 7.98 14.83 -3.79
N THR A 168 8.66 14.48 -2.70
CA THR A 168 9.24 15.43 -1.74
C THR A 168 10.67 15.02 -1.39
N PRO A 169 11.54 15.97 -0.99
CA PRO A 169 12.87 15.65 -0.50
C PRO A 169 12.85 14.70 0.72
N GLN A 170 11.88 14.91 1.63
CA GLN A 170 11.71 14.07 2.81
C GLN A 170 11.40 12.62 2.44
N LEU A 171 10.53 12.38 1.46
CA LEU A 171 10.22 11.02 1.00
C LEU A 171 11.48 10.31 0.50
N ILE A 172 12.34 10.99 -0.27
CA ILE A 172 13.59 10.41 -0.78
C ILE A 172 14.52 10.04 0.38
N GLU A 173 14.67 10.92 1.37
CA GLU A 173 15.48 10.65 2.56
C GLU A 173 14.97 9.41 3.31
N GLU A 174 13.67 9.32 3.58
CA GLU A 174 13.05 8.20 4.27
C GLU A 174 13.15 6.88 3.50
N LEU A 175 13.16 6.93 2.15
CA LEU A 175 13.33 5.76 1.28
C LEU A 175 14.80 5.28 1.20
N THR A 176 15.77 6.06 1.66
CA THR A 176 17.19 5.67 1.62
C THR A 176 17.44 4.33 2.31
N GLY A 177 18.23 3.44 1.68
CA GLY A 177 18.50 2.10 2.19
C GLY A 177 17.41 1.07 1.93
N THR A 178 16.45 1.37 1.05
CA THR A 178 15.43 0.41 0.60
C THR A 178 16.01 -0.56 -0.43
N ASP A 179 15.83 -1.86 -0.21
CA ASP A 179 16.21 -2.90 -1.19
C ASP A 179 15.14 -3.11 -2.24
N VAL A 180 13.88 -3.19 -1.82
CA VAL A 180 12.71 -3.37 -2.71
C VAL A 180 11.78 -2.16 -2.55
N LEU A 181 11.59 -1.42 -3.61
CA LEU A 181 10.79 -0.19 -3.62
C LEU A 181 9.53 -0.36 -4.46
N ILE A 182 8.37 -0.21 -3.86
CA ILE A 182 7.07 -0.21 -4.54
C ILE A 182 6.56 1.23 -4.62
N LEU A 183 6.34 1.72 -5.83
CA LEU A 183 5.91 3.08 -6.13
C LEU A 183 4.51 3.10 -6.74
N ASN A 184 3.63 3.92 -6.18
CA ASN A 184 2.34 4.25 -6.78
C ASN A 184 2.54 5.35 -7.85
N VAL A 185 2.47 4.96 -9.13
CA VAL A 185 2.77 5.86 -10.27
C VAL A 185 1.57 5.90 -11.23
N PRO A 186 0.53 6.70 -10.92
CA PRO A 186 -0.68 6.73 -11.74
C PRO A 186 -0.53 7.50 -13.07
N TYR A 187 0.52 8.29 -13.26
CA TYR A 187 0.70 9.15 -14.44
C TYR A 187 1.99 8.85 -15.18
N PRO A 188 1.97 8.87 -16.56
CA PRO A 188 3.16 8.70 -17.39
C PRO A 188 3.94 10.01 -17.55
N GLY A 189 5.20 9.92 -17.94
CA GLY A 189 6.08 11.06 -18.27
C GLY A 189 6.19 12.06 -17.11
N ASP A 190 6.00 13.34 -17.45
CA ASP A 190 6.00 14.49 -16.52
C ASP A 190 4.58 15.02 -16.23
N LYS A 191 3.59 14.14 -16.15
CA LYS A 191 2.16 14.48 -16.13
C LYS A 191 1.50 14.32 -14.78
N ALA A 192 2.27 14.35 -13.69
CA ALA A 192 1.71 14.28 -12.34
C ALA A 192 0.58 15.29 -12.13
N LYS A 193 -0.52 14.83 -11.55
CA LYS A 193 -1.65 15.67 -11.19
C LYS A 193 -1.92 15.57 -9.69
N GLY A 194 -2.15 16.75 -9.10
CA GLY A 194 -2.39 16.83 -7.66
C GLY A 194 -1.20 16.27 -6.86
N SER A 195 -1.51 15.47 -5.86
CA SER A 195 -0.53 14.90 -4.94
C SER A 195 -0.19 13.45 -5.32
N ASN A 196 0.30 13.23 -6.53
CA ASN A 196 0.67 11.90 -7.04
C ASN A 196 2.04 11.92 -7.72
N LEU A 197 2.63 10.74 -7.87
CA LEU A 197 3.85 10.53 -8.65
C LEU A 197 3.52 10.32 -10.14
N ASP A 198 4.52 10.54 -10.97
CA ASP A 198 4.59 10.19 -12.38
C ASP A 198 5.92 9.51 -12.71
N THR A 199 6.15 9.19 -13.97
CA THR A 199 7.38 8.53 -14.42
C THR A 199 8.62 9.36 -14.10
N GLU A 200 8.59 10.67 -14.29
CA GLU A 200 9.70 11.57 -13.97
C GLU A 200 10.04 11.60 -12.47
N SER A 201 9.01 11.62 -11.63
CA SER A 201 9.16 11.52 -10.18
C SER A 201 9.76 10.17 -9.78
N ALA A 202 9.31 9.07 -10.41
CA ALA A 202 9.85 7.73 -10.18
C ALA A 202 11.33 7.64 -10.58
N ILE A 203 11.73 8.22 -11.72
CA ILE A 203 13.14 8.31 -12.16
C ILE A 203 13.97 9.02 -11.09
N LYS A 204 13.52 10.17 -10.59
CA LYS A 204 14.24 10.94 -9.56
C LYS A 204 14.40 10.14 -8.27
N ILE A 205 13.34 9.49 -7.79
CA ILE A 205 13.38 8.65 -6.59
C ILE A 205 14.36 7.48 -6.79
N ILE A 206 14.21 6.70 -7.86
CA ILE A 206 15.01 5.49 -8.11
C ILE A 206 16.49 5.84 -8.27
N SER A 207 16.82 6.92 -9.02
CA SER A 207 18.20 7.38 -9.22
C SER A 207 18.90 7.77 -7.91
N GLN A 208 18.17 8.29 -6.92
CA GLN A 208 18.74 8.71 -5.64
C GLN A 208 18.75 7.59 -4.62
N VAL A 209 17.66 6.82 -4.50
CA VAL A 209 17.51 5.72 -3.54
C VAL A 209 18.33 4.50 -3.95
N ARG A 210 18.44 4.22 -5.25
CA ARG A 210 19.15 3.07 -5.85
C ARG A 210 18.74 1.72 -5.24
N PRO A 211 17.42 1.39 -5.25
CA PRO A 211 16.97 0.11 -4.74
C PRO A 211 17.50 -1.04 -5.62
N LYS A 212 17.58 -2.25 -5.07
CA LYS A 212 17.90 -3.45 -5.87
C LYS A 212 16.79 -3.82 -6.85
N LEU A 213 15.54 -3.50 -6.46
CA LEU A 213 14.34 -3.71 -7.28
C LEU A 213 13.37 -2.57 -7.05
N ALA A 214 12.93 -1.93 -8.14
CA ALA A 214 11.80 -1.01 -8.12
C ALA A 214 10.61 -1.62 -8.86
N VAL A 215 9.41 -1.50 -8.28
CA VAL A 215 8.16 -2.00 -8.86
C VAL A 215 7.17 -0.85 -8.95
N LEU A 216 6.63 -0.63 -10.15
CA LEU A 216 5.57 0.35 -10.37
C LEU A 216 4.21 -0.31 -10.25
N THR A 217 3.27 0.36 -9.62
CA THR A 217 1.88 -0.06 -9.46
C THR A 217 0.95 1.14 -9.45
N HIS A 218 -0.33 0.93 -9.14
CA HIS A 218 -1.32 1.99 -8.98
C HIS A 218 -1.57 2.79 -10.27
N PHE A 219 -1.77 2.07 -11.39
CA PHE A 219 -1.87 2.69 -12.70
C PHE A 219 -3.19 3.43 -12.92
N GLY A 220 -3.09 4.73 -13.24
CA GLY A 220 -4.18 5.56 -13.70
C GLY A 220 -4.51 5.33 -15.18
N LEU A 221 -5.62 5.92 -15.64
CA LEU A 221 -6.07 5.76 -17.03
C LEU A 221 -5.05 6.30 -18.04
N GLU A 222 -4.37 7.39 -17.74
CA GLU A 222 -3.33 7.98 -18.61
C GLU A 222 -2.10 7.06 -18.69
N MET A 223 -1.69 6.48 -17.55
CA MET A 223 -0.61 5.49 -17.49
C MET A 223 -0.95 4.24 -18.32
N LEU A 224 -2.20 3.73 -18.21
CA LEU A 224 -2.63 2.58 -19.01
C LEU A 224 -2.65 2.88 -20.54
N ARG A 225 -2.96 4.11 -20.93
CA ARG A 225 -2.91 4.53 -22.35
C ARG A 225 -1.50 4.70 -22.88
N ALA A 226 -0.57 5.09 -22.02
CA ALA A 226 0.85 5.25 -22.38
C ALA A 226 1.62 3.92 -22.38
N ASP A 227 1.02 2.83 -21.92
CA ASP A 227 1.61 1.52 -21.67
C ASP A 227 2.60 1.52 -20.48
N PRO A 228 2.20 1.01 -19.32
CA PRO A 228 3.04 0.95 -18.13
C PRO A 228 4.38 0.23 -18.33
N LEU A 229 4.43 -0.73 -19.26
CA LEU A 229 5.66 -1.44 -19.59
C LEU A 229 6.67 -0.55 -20.31
N GLN A 230 6.20 0.33 -21.21
CA GLN A 230 7.07 1.30 -21.87
C GLN A 230 7.61 2.32 -20.90
N GLU A 231 6.78 2.84 -20.00
CA GLU A 231 7.20 3.75 -18.93
C GLU A 231 8.22 3.08 -17.98
N ALA A 232 8.02 1.83 -17.61
CA ALA A 232 8.99 1.07 -16.79
C ALA A 232 10.33 0.86 -17.51
N ARG A 233 10.31 0.59 -18.84
CA ARG A 233 11.53 0.48 -19.65
C ARG A 233 12.27 1.81 -19.77
N GLU A 234 11.54 2.91 -19.88
CA GLU A 234 12.12 4.25 -19.89
C GLU A 234 12.85 4.54 -18.57
N ILE A 235 12.21 4.26 -17.44
CA ILE A 235 12.83 4.35 -16.12
C ILE A 235 14.10 3.50 -16.06
N GLN A 236 14.01 2.22 -16.44
CA GLN A 236 15.16 1.29 -16.41
C GLN A 236 16.33 1.75 -17.29
N ARG A 237 16.05 2.43 -18.40
CA ARG A 237 17.09 2.96 -19.28
C ARG A 237 17.85 4.14 -18.67
N ILE A 238 17.20 4.92 -17.81
CA ILE A 238 17.74 6.16 -17.25
C ILE A 238 18.41 5.92 -15.89
N THR A 239 17.91 4.97 -15.11
CA THR A 239 18.37 4.67 -13.73
C THR A 239 19.26 3.44 -13.66
#